data_b40d4617764e1b766b47583f086267fd
#
_entry.id   b40d4617764e1b766b47583f086267fd
#
_cell.length_a   1.000
_cell.length_b   1.000
_cell.length_c   1.000
_cell.angle_alpha   90.00
_cell.angle_beta   90.00
_cell.angle_gamma   90.00
#
_symmetry.space_group_name_H-M   'P 1'
#
loop_
_entity.id
_entity.type
_entity.pdbx_description
1 polymer ?
#
loop_
_entity_poly.entity_id
_entity_poly.type
_entity_poly.pdbx_seq_one_letter_code
_entity_poly.pdbx_strand_id
1 'polypeptide(L)'
;SFNGAMVMANLFEIDPDTKEPLDTFAVASELEALRGKYEDDKTGVHIIGFSKVMGDVRSGALNVITFFCITIVITALLVWLYSQSFLFSVLPMSCSLAAVVWQLGTLHLMGYGIDPMSILVPFLVFAIGVSHGVQMVRVFRNQLFEGVDPVEAARSAFRELLVPGGVALLTDTIGFITILLIPVPTIRELAIAASVGVAAIIVTNLILLPLMLSYLKPRAGYRERVARRKEKTVVFWHRVALVTRPRLAKGLVIVGTILFVLGFD
;
A
#
# COMPACT_ATOMS: atom_id res chain seq x y z
N SER A 1 -33.42 -34.08 13.82
CA SER A 1 -32.33 -34.42 14.74
C SER A 1 -31.53 -33.15 14.99
N PHE A 2 -31.44 -32.74 16.27
CA PHE A 2 -30.58 -31.63 16.65
C PHE A 2 -29.14 -32.16 16.73
N ASN A 3 -28.28 -31.66 15.82
CA ASN A 3 -26.88 -32.08 15.74
C ASN A 3 -25.93 -31.05 16.37
N GLY A 4 -26.39 -30.24 17.29
CA GLY A 4 -25.55 -29.22 17.95
C GLY A 4 -26.07 -28.80 19.32
N ALA A 5 -25.17 -28.25 20.13
CA ALA A 5 -25.46 -27.63 21.42
C ALA A 5 -24.90 -26.21 21.40
N MET A 6 -25.58 -25.28 22.06
CA MET A 6 -25.13 -23.91 22.26
C MET A 6 -24.84 -23.64 23.72
N VAL A 7 -23.66 -23.15 24.03
CA VAL A 7 -23.28 -22.66 25.35
C VAL A 7 -23.23 -21.13 25.27
N MET A 8 -23.94 -20.46 26.17
CA MET A 8 -23.96 -19.01 26.27
C MET A 8 -23.29 -18.60 27.59
N ALA A 9 -22.32 -17.70 27.51
CA ALA A 9 -21.66 -17.13 28.67
C ALA A 9 -21.68 -15.61 28.59
N ASN A 10 -22.03 -14.93 29.66
CA ASN A 10 -21.93 -13.49 29.77
C ASN A 10 -20.61 -13.14 30.46
N LEU A 11 -19.84 -12.28 29.88
CA LEU A 11 -18.59 -11.77 30.43
C LEU A 11 -18.87 -10.51 31.25
N PHE A 12 -18.23 -10.38 32.39
CA PHE A 12 -18.25 -9.13 33.15
C PHE A 12 -17.31 -8.11 32.47
N GLU A 13 -17.68 -6.82 32.48
CA GLU A 13 -16.80 -5.75 31.97
C GLU A 13 -15.59 -5.51 32.87
N ILE A 14 -15.75 -5.83 34.17
CA ILE A 14 -14.71 -5.69 35.19
C ILE A 14 -14.55 -7.03 35.83
N ASP A 15 -13.32 -7.50 35.96
CA ASP A 15 -12.99 -8.71 36.71
C ASP A 15 -13.38 -8.51 38.19
N PRO A 16 -14.23 -9.35 38.73
CA PRO A 16 -14.71 -9.21 40.11
C PRO A 16 -13.60 -9.38 41.16
N ASP A 17 -12.53 -10.11 40.84
CA ASP A 17 -11.44 -10.41 41.75
C ASP A 17 -10.33 -9.35 41.70
N THR A 18 -9.93 -8.93 40.50
CA THR A 18 -8.84 -7.95 40.28
C THR A 18 -9.34 -6.51 40.24
N LYS A 19 -10.65 -6.28 39.99
CA LYS A 19 -11.29 -4.98 39.73
C LYS A 19 -10.69 -4.22 38.52
N GLU A 20 -10.00 -4.90 37.65
CA GLU A 20 -9.48 -4.36 36.40
C GLU A 20 -10.46 -4.62 35.24
N PRO A 21 -10.44 -3.79 34.19
CA PRO A 21 -11.22 -4.07 32.98
C PRO A 21 -10.83 -5.44 32.40
N LEU A 22 -11.82 -6.20 31.96
CA LEU A 22 -11.58 -7.53 31.39
C LEU A 22 -10.71 -7.41 30.12
N ASP A 23 -9.60 -8.13 30.10
CA ASP A 23 -8.77 -8.25 28.88
C ASP A 23 -9.48 -9.13 27.85
N THR A 24 -10.21 -8.48 26.95
CA THR A 24 -10.95 -9.14 25.86
C THR A 24 -10.06 -9.95 24.93
N PHE A 25 -8.76 -9.62 24.85
CA PHE A 25 -7.80 -10.34 24.02
C PHE A 25 -7.32 -11.64 24.69
N ALA A 26 -7.11 -11.60 26.00
CA ALA A 26 -6.82 -12.81 26.77
C ALA A 26 -7.99 -13.80 26.64
N VAL A 27 -9.22 -13.31 26.83
CA VAL A 27 -10.44 -14.13 26.65
C VAL A 27 -10.53 -14.71 25.23
N ALA A 28 -10.27 -13.92 24.19
CA ALA A 28 -10.29 -14.41 22.80
C ALA A 28 -9.26 -15.52 22.58
N SER A 29 -8.07 -15.39 23.16
CA SER A 29 -6.99 -16.38 23.06
C SER A 29 -7.37 -17.70 23.75
N GLU A 30 -7.95 -17.61 24.93
CA GLU A 30 -8.44 -18.81 25.70
C GLU A 30 -9.59 -19.50 24.93
N LEU A 31 -10.50 -18.73 24.35
CA LEU A 31 -11.58 -19.28 23.53
C LEU A 31 -11.05 -20.03 22.30
N GLU A 32 -10.02 -19.50 21.63
CA GLU A 32 -9.39 -20.21 20.51
C GLU A 32 -8.64 -21.47 20.97
N ALA A 33 -8.00 -21.43 22.12
CA ALA A 33 -7.36 -22.60 22.69
C ALA A 33 -8.40 -23.72 23.03
N LEU A 34 -9.57 -23.34 23.58
CA LEU A 34 -10.69 -24.24 23.77
C LEU A 34 -11.23 -24.80 22.46
N ARG A 35 -11.37 -23.96 21.43
CA ARG A 35 -11.76 -24.41 20.10
C ARG A 35 -10.81 -25.49 19.59
N GLY A 36 -9.50 -25.23 19.59
CA GLY A 36 -8.50 -26.19 19.12
C GLY A 36 -8.47 -27.49 19.92
N LYS A 37 -8.94 -27.47 21.18
CA LYS A 37 -9.02 -28.67 22.03
C LYS A 37 -10.24 -29.54 21.73
N TYR A 38 -11.38 -28.95 21.34
CA TYR A 38 -12.67 -29.64 21.21
C TYR A 38 -13.14 -29.79 19.76
N GLU A 39 -12.50 -29.13 18.80
CA GLU A 39 -12.78 -29.28 17.38
C GLU A 39 -12.11 -30.55 16.84
N ASP A 40 -12.89 -31.45 16.25
CA ASP A 40 -12.43 -32.66 15.60
C ASP A 40 -13.20 -32.91 14.29
N ASP A 41 -12.87 -33.97 13.56
CA ASP A 41 -13.49 -34.30 12.27
C ASP A 41 -15.04 -34.49 12.35
N LYS A 42 -15.60 -34.63 13.54
CA LYS A 42 -17.03 -34.86 13.80
C LYS A 42 -17.70 -33.66 14.47
N THR A 43 -16.92 -32.80 15.12
CA THR A 43 -17.42 -31.72 15.98
C THR A 43 -16.81 -30.38 15.52
N GLY A 44 -17.61 -29.53 14.91
CA GLY A 44 -17.22 -28.15 14.62
C GLY A 44 -17.54 -27.24 15.80
N VAL A 45 -16.57 -26.43 16.24
CA VAL A 45 -16.76 -25.43 17.30
C VAL A 45 -16.83 -24.04 16.70
N HIS A 46 -17.99 -23.39 16.83
CA HIS A 46 -18.20 -22.01 16.35
C HIS A 46 -18.33 -21.06 17.53
N ILE A 47 -17.40 -20.13 17.64
CA ILE A 47 -17.38 -19.13 18.71
C ILE A 47 -17.87 -17.79 18.14
N ILE A 48 -18.89 -17.21 18.80
CA ILE A 48 -19.47 -15.92 18.41
C ILE A 48 -19.46 -15.03 19.67
N GLY A 49 -19.10 -13.76 19.52
CA GLY A 49 -19.14 -12.81 20.62
C GLY A 49 -18.17 -11.64 20.42
N PHE A 50 -18.36 -10.58 21.21
CA PHE A 50 -17.55 -9.37 21.12
C PHE A 50 -16.05 -9.66 21.32
N SER A 51 -15.68 -10.41 22.34
CA SER A 51 -14.27 -10.76 22.61
C SER A 51 -13.62 -11.54 21.47
N LYS A 52 -14.37 -12.45 20.83
CA LYS A 52 -13.89 -13.17 19.63
C LYS A 52 -13.62 -12.22 18.47
N VAL A 53 -14.56 -11.33 18.17
CA VAL A 53 -14.40 -10.33 17.11
C VAL A 53 -13.19 -9.44 17.38
N MET A 54 -13.00 -8.98 18.62
CA MET A 54 -11.84 -8.15 18.97
C MET A 54 -10.51 -8.91 18.85
N GLY A 55 -10.50 -10.21 19.20
CA GLY A 55 -9.35 -11.09 18.99
C GLY A 55 -9.01 -11.26 17.51
N ASP A 56 -10.01 -11.48 16.67
CA ASP A 56 -9.84 -11.63 15.22
C ASP A 56 -9.34 -10.33 14.56
N VAL A 57 -9.88 -9.19 14.99
CA VAL A 57 -9.40 -7.86 14.53
C VAL A 57 -7.93 -7.66 14.89
N ARG A 58 -7.52 -8.00 16.13
CA ARG A 58 -6.13 -7.90 16.55
C ARG A 58 -5.21 -8.83 15.75
N SER A 59 -5.60 -10.08 15.59
CA SER A 59 -4.83 -11.07 14.81
C SER A 59 -4.72 -10.63 13.34
N GLY A 60 -5.83 -10.14 12.78
CA GLY A 60 -5.85 -9.54 11.45
C GLY A 60 -4.91 -8.35 11.33
N ALA A 61 -4.89 -7.45 12.32
CA ALA A 61 -3.99 -6.29 12.35
C ALA A 61 -2.52 -6.69 12.36
N LEU A 62 -2.12 -7.69 13.17
CA LEU A 62 -0.75 -8.19 13.19
C LEU A 62 -0.34 -8.83 11.87
N ASN A 63 -1.24 -9.59 11.24
CA ASN A 63 -1.02 -10.17 9.93
C ASN A 63 -0.84 -9.08 8.87
N VAL A 64 -1.67 -8.02 8.90
CA VAL A 64 -1.56 -6.88 7.99
C VAL A 64 -0.20 -6.20 8.12
N ILE A 65 0.28 -5.94 9.34
CA ILE A 65 1.61 -5.35 9.57
C ILE A 65 2.71 -6.26 8.99
N THR A 66 2.60 -7.57 9.22
CA THR A 66 3.57 -8.54 8.68
C THR A 66 3.59 -8.51 7.15
N PHE A 67 2.43 -8.56 6.50
CA PHE A 67 2.34 -8.45 5.04
C PHE A 67 2.81 -7.10 4.53
N PHE A 68 2.60 -6.02 5.28
CA PHE A 68 3.13 -4.71 4.92
C PHE A 68 4.66 -4.70 4.93
N CYS A 69 5.30 -5.26 5.95
CA CYS A 69 6.76 -5.41 5.98
C CYS A 69 7.29 -6.24 4.81
N ILE A 70 6.62 -7.36 4.49
CA ILE A 70 6.97 -8.19 3.32
C ILE A 70 6.83 -7.37 2.03
N THR A 71 5.76 -6.61 1.87
CA THR A 71 5.53 -5.74 0.70
C THR A 71 6.62 -4.69 0.57
N ILE A 72 7.06 -4.05 1.67
CA ILE A 72 8.16 -3.10 1.66
C ILE A 72 9.45 -3.77 1.15
N VAL A 73 9.78 -4.97 1.63
CA VAL A 73 10.99 -5.71 1.21
C VAL A 73 10.94 -6.07 -0.27
N ILE A 74 9.81 -6.62 -0.74
CA ILE A 74 9.63 -6.98 -2.17
C ILE A 74 9.74 -5.71 -3.04
N THR A 75 9.06 -4.63 -2.64
CA THR A 75 9.08 -3.35 -3.36
C THR A 75 10.50 -2.76 -3.38
N ALA A 76 11.23 -2.83 -2.27
CA ALA A 76 12.63 -2.40 -2.19
C ALA A 76 13.51 -3.15 -3.18
N LEU A 77 13.34 -4.47 -3.24
CA LEU A 77 14.08 -5.33 -4.17
C LEU A 77 13.75 -4.95 -5.62
N LEU A 78 12.47 -4.81 -5.98
CA LEU A 78 12.03 -4.46 -7.33
C LEU A 78 12.53 -3.07 -7.75
N VAL A 79 12.40 -2.07 -6.88
CA VAL A 79 12.88 -0.70 -7.15
C VAL A 79 14.40 -0.67 -7.25
N TRP A 80 15.11 -1.44 -6.42
CA TRP A 80 16.57 -1.58 -6.53
C TRP A 80 17.00 -2.26 -7.83
N LEU A 81 16.33 -3.32 -8.22
CA LEU A 81 16.58 -3.98 -9.50
C LEU A 81 16.32 -3.05 -10.69
N TYR A 82 15.31 -2.20 -10.58
CA TYR A 82 14.99 -1.18 -11.60
C TYR A 82 16.01 -0.05 -11.60
N SER A 83 16.30 0.56 -10.45
CA SER A 83 17.12 1.77 -10.34
C SER A 83 18.62 1.49 -10.45
N GLN A 84 19.07 0.28 -10.11
CA GLN A 84 20.48 -0.13 -10.03
C GLN A 84 21.33 0.75 -9.09
N SER A 85 20.69 1.44 -8.17
CA SER A 85 21.32 2.28 -7.17
C SER A 85 20.53 2.19 -5.86
N PHE A 86 21.21 1.87 -4.78
CA PHE A 86 20.60 1.80 -3.45
C PHE A 86 19.93 3.14 -3.06
N LEU A 87 20.62 4.27 -3.29
CA LEU A 87 20.10 5.59 -2.95
C LEU A 87 18.84 5.95 -3.74
N PHE A 88 18.81 5.64 -5.05
CA PHE A 88 17.63 5.90 -5.90
C PHE A 88 16.46 4.95 -5.61
N SER A 89 16.69 3.90 -4.82
CA SER A 89 15.62 3.01 -4.35
C SER A 89 15.11 3.44 -2.98
N VAL A 90 16.03 3.75 -2.06
CA VAL A 90 15.68 4.09 -0.69
C VAL A 90 14.93 5.42 -0.61
N LEU A 91 15.31 6.44 -1.40
CA LEU A 91 14.68 7.76 -1.32
C LEU A 91 13.18 7.76 -1.61
N PRO A 92 12.68 7.23 -2.75
CA PRO A 92 11.23 7.20 -3.00
C PRO A 92 10.48 6.36 -1.97
N MET A 93 11.11 5.30 -1.45
CA MET A 93 10.50 4.48 -0.40
C MET A 93 10.44 5.22 0.93
N SER A 94 11.50 5.91 1.34
CA SER A 94 11.50 6.70 2.58
C SER A 94 10.49 7.85 2.53
N CYS A 95 10.35 8.53 1.39
CA CYS A 95 9.32 9.54 1.20
C CYS A 95 7.90 8.96 1.28
N SER A 96 7.68 7.76 0.71
CA SER A 96 6.39 7.08 0.77
C SER A 96 6.07 6.59 2.18
N LEU A 97 7.06 6.07 2.92
CA LEU A 97 6.90 5.71 4.32
C LEU A 97 6.65 6.95 5.20
N ALA A 98 7.31 8.08 4.92
CA ALA A 98 7.03 9.33 5.60
C ALA A 98 5.56 9.78 5.39
N ALA A 99 5.01 9.61 4.19
CA ALA A 99 3.59 9.86 3.93
C ALA A 99 2.68 8.99 4.79
N VAL A 100 3.00 7.69 4.92
CA VAL A 100 2.25 6.76 5.80
C VAL A 100 2.34 7.18 7.27
N VAL A 101 3.52 7.53 7.75
CA VAL A 101 3.70 8.00 9.13
C VAL A 101 2.92 9.30 9.38
N TRP A 102 2.95 10.24 8.44
CA TRP A 102 2.19 11.49 8.55
C TRP A 102 0.68 11.24 8.50
N GLN A 103 0.23 10.31 7.65
CA GLN A 103 -1.16 9.88 7.61
C GLN A 103 -1.61 9.37 8.98
N LEU A 104 -0.92 8.37 9.52
CA LEU A 104 -1.27 7.76 10.81
C LEU A 104 -1.21 8.79 11.95
N GLY A 105 -0.17 9.65 11.97
CA GLY A 105 -0.05 10.72 12.96
C GLY A 105 -1.19 11.73 12.88
N THR A 106 -1.57 12.14 11.67
CA THR A 106 -2.69 13.08 11.47
C THR A 106 -4.02 12.47 11.90
N LEU A 107 -4.28 11.20 11.57
CA LEU A 107 -5.49 10.49 12.00
C LEU A 107 -5.57 10.42 13.51
N HIS A 108 -4.46 10.10 14.19
CA HIS A 108 -4.41 10.07 15.64
C HIS A 108 -4.71 11.45 16.26
N LEU A 109 -4.13 12.52 15.70
CA LEU A 109 -4.42 13.90 16.14
C LEU A 109 -5.88 14.31 15.93
N MET A 110 -6.53 13.76 14.91
CA MET A 110 -7.96 13.98 14.64
C MET A 110 -8.89 13.12 15.54
N GLY A 111 -8.31 12.26 16.40
CA GLY A 111 -9.07 11.37 17.29
C GLY A 111 -9.59 10.09 16.63
N TYR A 112 -9.12 9.76 15.42
CA TYR A 112 -9.47 8.51 14.75
C TYR A 112 -8.56 7.37 15.22
N GLY A 113 -9.16 6.21 15.48
CA GLY A 113 -8.48 4.94 15.71
C GLY A 113 -8.16 4.21 14.41
N ILE A 114 -7.62 3.01 14.55
CA ILE A 114 -7.43 2.09 13.42
C ILE A 114 -8.58 1.08 13.48
N ASP A 115 -9.46 1.13 12.50
CA ASP A 115 -10.55 0.16 12.30
C ASP A 115 -10.16 -0.93 11.27
N PRO A 116 -10.90 -2.04 11.21
CA PRO A 116 -10.57 -3.16 10.31
C PRO A 116 -10.51 -2.81 8.81
N MET A 117 -11.20 -1.75 8.37
CA MET A 117 -11.16 -1.31 6.97
C MET A 117 -10.04 -0.31 6.73
N SER A 118 -9.84 0.64 7.64
CA SER A 118 -8.81 1.68 7.50
C SER A 118 -7.38 1.14 7.66
N ILE A 119 -7.20 -0.05 8.27
CA ILE A 119 -5.90 -0.69 8.44
C ILE A 119 -5.19 -1.00 7.11
N LEU A 120 -5.93 -1.12 6.01
CA LEU A 120 -5.37 -1.36 4.67
C LEU A 120 -4.92 -0.06 3.98
N VAL A 121 -5.35 1.10 4.46
CA VAL A 121 -5.03 2.38 3.81
C VAL A 121 -3.53 2.70 3.78
N PRO A 122 -2.71 2.40 4.80
CA PRO A 122 -1.26 2.54 4.74
C PRO A 122 -0.60 1.82 3.56
N PHE A 123 -1.11 0.64 3.16
CA PHE A 123 -0.63 -0.06 1.95
C PHE A 123 -0.92 0.73 0.69
N LEU A 124 -2.14 1.25 0.57
CA LEU A 124 -2.57 2.05 -0.55
C LEU A 124 -1.69 3.29 -0.68
N VAL A 125 -1.52 4.04 0.40
CA VAL A 125 -0.70 5.24 0.45
C VAL A 125 0.77 4.93 0.11
N PHE A 126 1.33 3.88 0.67
CA PHE A 126 2.69 3.44 0.34
C PHE A 126 2.84 3.10 -1.15
N ALA A 127 1.92 2.30 -1.70
CA ALA A 127 1.97 1.87 -3.10
C ALA A 127 1.85 3.04 -4.08
N ILE A 128 0.90 3.97 -3.85
CA ILE A 128 0.75 5.19 -4.65
C ILE A 128 2.01 6.06 -4.53
N GLY A 129 2.51 6.25 -3.30
CA GLY A 129 3.72 7.04 -3.06
C GLY A 129 4.93 6.48 -3.79
N VAL A 130 5.22 5.18 -3.67
CA VAL A 130 6.34 4.54 -4.37
C VAL A 130 6.18 4.65 -5.88
N SER A 131 4.97 4.47 -6.43
CA SER A 131 4.72 4.60 -7.86
C SER A 131 5.09 5.99 -8.39
N HIS A 132 4.64 7.06 -7.73
CA HIS A 132 4.99 8.43 -8.08
C HIS A 132 6.47 8.73 -7.84
N GLY A 133 7.04 8.23 -6.75
CA GLY A 133 8.45 8.39 -6.44
C GLY A 133 9.37 7.73 -7.47
N VAL A 134 9.03 6.55 -7.98
CA VAL A 134 9.78 5.86 -9.04
C VAL A 134 9.72 6.66 -10.35
N GLN A 135 8.58 7.29 -10.67
CA GLN A 135 8.47 8.17 -11.85
C GLN A 135 9.41 9.39 -11.71
N MET A 136 9.43 10.02 -10.53
CA MET A 136 10.33 11.15 -10.23
C MET A 136 11.79 10.76 -10.39
N VAL A 137 12.19 9.63 -9.80
CA VAL A 137 13.55 9.08 -9.95
C VAL A 137 13.88 8.76 -11.41
N ARG A 138 12.92 8.27 -12.19
CA ARG A 138 13.12 7.97 -13.62
C ARG A 138 13.49 9.22 -14.40
N VAL A 139 12.70 10.29 -14.26
CA VAL A 139 12.96 11.56 -14.98
C VAL A 139 14.29 12.15 -14.55
N PHE A 140 14.54 12.23 -13.24
CA PHE A 140 15.81 12.69 -12.67
C PHE A 140 17.02 11.94 -13.25
N ARG A 141 16.96 10.61 -13.30
CA ARG A 141 18.03 9.77 -13.84
C ARG A 141 18.25 10.01 -15.34
N ASN A 142 17.20 10.18 -16.11
CA ASN A 142 17.33 10.46 -17.56
C ASN A 142 18.12 11.75 -17.77
N GLN A 143 17.82 12.82 -17.06
CA GLN A 143 18.55 14.09 -17.10
C GLN A 143 20.04 13.92 -16.69
N LEU A 144 20.29 13.13 -15.65
CA LEU A 144 21.68 12.81 -15.26
C LEU A 144 22.45 12.05 -16.35
N PHE A 145 21.79 11.18 -17.12
CA PHE A 145 22.42 10.48 -18.25
C PHE A 145 22.78 11.43 -19.40
N GLU A 146 21.99 12.46 -19.60
CA GLU A 146 22.27 13.52 -20.59
C GLU A 146 23.37 14.48 -20.15
N GLY A 147 23.87 14.31 -18.91
CA GLY A 147 24.97 15.12 -18.39
C GLY A 147 24.56 16.35 -17.61
N VAL A 148 23.25 16.51 -17.36
CA VAL A 148 22.71 17.64 -16.60
C VAL A 148 23.16 17.54 -15.12
N ASP A 149 23.43 18.70 -14.51
CA ASP A 149 23.79 18.81 -13.09
C ASP A 149 22.64 18.28 -12.19
N PRO A 150 22.93 17.63 -11.03
CA PRO A 150 21.90 17.05 -10.16
C PRO A 150 20.81 18.04 -9.73
N VAL A 151 21.16 19.29 -9.45
CA VAL A 151 20.19 20.32 -9.03
C VAL A 151 19.23 20.64 -10.18
N GLU A 152 19.75 20.82 -11.39
CA GLU A 152 18.91 21.12 -12.57
C GLU A 152 18.13 19.89 -13.02
N ALA A 153 18.70 18.68 -12.88
CA ALA A 153 18.01 17.43 -13.14
C ALA A 153 16.80 17.25 -12.20
N ALA A 154 16.95 17.57 -10.90
CA ALA A 154 15.87 17.53 -9.93
C ALA A 154 14.80 18.59 -10.23
N ARG A 155 15.21 19.81 -10.62
CA ARG A 155 14.30 20.88 -11.03
C ARG A 155 13.51 20.50 -12.29
N SER A 156 14.17 19.91 -13.27
CA SER A 156 13.52 19.40 -14.49
C SER A 156 12.51 18.30 -14.17
N ALA A 157 12.88 17.32 -13.33
CA ALA A 157 11.98 16.27 -12.89
C ALA A 157 10.74 16.82 -12.17
N PHE A 158 10.94 17.80 -11.28
CA PHE A 158 9.85 18.48 -10.58
C PHE A 158 8.91 19.17 -11.59
N ARG A 159 9.44 19.98 -12.51
CA ARG A 159 8.62 20.70 -13.52
C ARG A 159 7.84 19.77 -14.43
N GLU A 160 8.45 18.66 -14.85
CA GLU A 160 7.83 17.69 -15.75
C GLU A 160 6.68 16.92 -15.06
N LEU A 161 6.85 16.59 -13.78
CA LEU A 161 5.90 15.75 -13.04
C LEU A 161 4.96 16.52 -12.13
N LEU A 162 5.18 17.80 -11.88
CA LEU A 162 4.31 18.59 -10.99
C LEU A 162 2.86 18.63 -11.50
N VAL A 163 2.65 18.90 -12.77
CA VAL A 163 1.29 18.98 -13.33
C VAL A 163 0.65 17.59 -13.44
N PRO A 164 1.22 16.60 -14.17
CA PRO A 164 0.56 15.31 -14.33
C PRO A 164 0.47 14.54 -12.99
N GLY A 165 1.51 14.56 -12.18
CA GLY A 165 1.51 13.90 -10.87
C GLY A 165 0.60 14.60 -9.85
N GLY A 166 0.61 15.93 -9.84
CA GLY A 166 -0.27 16.73 -8.98
C GLY A 166 -1.74 16.53 -9.33
N VAL A 167 -2.09 16.57 -10.63
CA VAL A 167 -3.47 16.33 -11.07
C VAL A 167 -3.93 14.91 -10.70
N ALA A 168 -3.08 13.89 -10.90
CA ALA A 168 -3.41 12.52 -10.54
C ALA A 168 -3.69 12.40 -9.04
N LEU A 169 -2.79 12.89 -8.18
CA LEU A 169 -2.95 12.82 -6.72
C LEU A 169 -4.13 13.67 -6.22
N LEU A 170 -4.38 14.83 -6.82
CA LEU A 170 -5.58 15.62 -6.49
C LEU A 170 -6.86 14.89 -6.88
N THR A 171 -6.89 14.24 -8.04
CA THR A 171 -8.03 13.43 -8.48
C THR A 171 -8.29 12.28 -7.52
N ASP A 172 -7.24 11.57 -7.09
CA ASP A 172 -7.34 10.50 -6.09
C ASP A 172 -7.87 11.05 -4.76
N THR A 173 -7.35 12.19 -4.28
CA THR A 173 -7.81 12.85 -3.05
C THR A 173 -9.29 13.22 -3.15
N ILE A 174 -9.72 13.84 -4.25
CA ILE A 174 -11.12 14.18 -4.48
C ILE A 174 -11.98 12.92 -4.56
N GLY A 175 -11.49 11.86 -5.23
CA GLY A 175 -12.16 10.57 -5.30
C GLY A 175 -12.42 10.00 -3.92
N PHE A 176 -11.46 10.01 -3.01
CA PHE A 176 -11.65 9.56 -1.63
C PHE A 176 -12.58 10.49 -0.84
N ILE A 177 -12.50 11.82 -1.03
CA ILE A 177 -13.43 12.78 -0.40
C ILE A 177 -14.88 12.50 -0.82
N THR A 178 -15.14 12.12 -2.07
CA THR A 178 -16.51 11.81 -2.51
C THR A 178 -17.12 10.60 -1.80
N ILE A 179 -16.28 9.66 -1.32
CA ILE A 179 -16.74 8.51 -0.52
C ILE A 179 -17.34 8.94 0.83
N LEU A 180 -16.98 10.13 1.33
CA LEU A 180 -17.60 10.70 2.57
C LEU A 180 -19.11 10.91 2.46
N LEU A 181 -19.66 10.97 1.25
CA LEU A 181 -21.10 11.07 1.02
C LEU A 181 -21.85 9.79 1.42
N ILE A 182 -21.15 8.66 1.55
CA ILE A 182 -21.75 7.40 1.98
C ILE A 182 -22.00 7.44 3.50
N PRO A 183 -23.26 7.25 3.96
CA PRO A 183 -23.62 7.42 5.38
C PRO A 183 -23.28 6.16 6.21
N VAL A 184 -22.08 5.61 6.05
CA VAL A 184 -21.56 4.47 6.83
C VAL A 184 -20.29 4.92 7.57
N PRO A 185 -20.27 4.92 8.91
CA PRO A 185 -19.16 5.47 9.70
C PRO A 185 -17.79 4.90 9.31
N THR A 186 -17.65 3.59 9.24
CA THR A 186 -16.38 2.91 8.89
C THR A 186 -15.88 3.29 7.48
N ILE A 187 -16.81 3.48 6.52
CA ILE A 187 -16.46 3.92 5.16
C ILE A 187 -15.97 5.37 5.16
N ARG A 188 -16.57 6.23 5.98
CA ARG A 188 -16.12 7.62 6.15
C ARG A 188 -14.73 7.71 6.77
N GLU A 189 -14.45 6.90 7.78
CA GLU A 189 -13.11 6.83 8.39
C GLU A 189 -12.06 6.38 7.39
N LEU A 190 -12.35 5.34 6.61
CA LEU A 190 -11.50 4.91 5.49
C LEU A 190 -11.26 6.05 4.48
N ALA A 191 -12.31 6.76 4.10
CA ALA A 191 -12.21 7.86 3.14
C ALA A 191 -11.35 9.02 3.66
N ILE A 192 -11.50 9.39 4.93
CA ILE A 192 -10.66 10.39 5.59
C ILE A 192 -9.21 9.93 5.61
N ALA A 193 -8.97 8.69 6.05
CA ALA A 193 -7.64 8.10 6.12
C ALA A 193 -6.94 8.11 4.75
N ALA A 194 -7.64 7.69 3.69
CA ALA A 194 -7.10 7.66 2.33
C ALA A 194 -6.84 9.07 1.79
N SER A 195 -7.77 10.01 2.00
CA SER A 195 -7.62 11.41 1.55
C SER A 195 -6.41 12.08 2.19
N VAL A 196 -6.24 11.94 3.52
CA VAL A 196 -5.10 12.47 4.26
C VAL A 196 -3.79 11.84 3.76
N GLY A 197 -3.78 10.52 3.56
CA GLY A 197 -2.60 9.81 3.09
C GLY A 197 -2.17 10.25 1.69
N VAL A 198 -3.11 10.35 0.75
CA VAL A 198 -2.80 10.80 -0.62
C VAL A 198 -2.38 12.27 -0.63
N ALA A 199 -3.00 13.13 0.17
CA ALA A 199 -2.56 14.51 0.32
C ALA A 199 -1.12 14.60 0.88
N ALA A 200 -0.74 13.72 1.83
CA ALA A 200 0.63 13.64 2.33
C ALA A 200 1.64 13.24 1.24
N ILE A 201 1.24 12.38 0.26
CA ILE A 201 2.09 12.00 -0.87
C ILE A 201 2.43 13.22 -1.74
N ILE A 202 1.52 14.17 -1.90
CA ILE A 202 1.81 15.41 -2.65
C ILE A 202 3.04 16.11 -2.06
N VAL A 203 3.08 16.26 -0.75
CA VAL A 203 4.21 16.91 -0.08
C VAL A 203 5.48 16.04 -0.12
N THR A 204 5.37 14.76 0.18
CA THR A 204 6.55 13.89 0.33
C THR A 204 7.14 13.47 -1.01
N ASN A 205 6.34 13.19 -2.04
CA ASN A 205 6.84 12.68 -3.32
C ASN A 205 6.97 13.76 -4.41
N LEU A 206 6.13 14.80 -4.42
CA LEU A 206 6.27 15.87 -5.41
C LEU A 206 7.21 16.99 -4.95
N ILE A 207 7.34 17.24 -3.63
CA ILE A 207 8.16 18.35 -3.12
C ILE A 207 9.43 17.82 -2.45
N LEU A 208 9.30 16.97 -1.43
CA LEU A 208 10.44 16.52 -0.64
C LEU A 208 11.39 15.63 -1.45
N LEU A 209 10.87 14.70 -2.24
CA LEU A 209 11.70 13.76 -3.01
C LEU A 209 12.63 14.47 -4.02
N PRO A 210 12.16 15.38 -4.92
CA PRO A 210 13.07 16.08 -5.83
C PRO A 210 14.08 16.95 -5.07
N LEU A 211 13.71 17.53 -3.92
CA LEU A 211 14.62 18.24 -3.06
C LEU A 211 15.74 17.32 -2.56
N MET A 212 15.42 16.13 -2.07
CA MET A 212 16.41 15.15 -1.62
C MET A 212 17.27 14.64 -2.78
N LEU A 213 16.70 14.44 -3.97
CA LEU A 213 17.43 14.03 -5.16
C LEU A 213 18.46 15.07 -5.61
N SER A 214 18.21 16.38 -5.43
CA SER A 214 19.15 17.45 -5.81
C SER A 214 20.48 17.39 -5.07
N TYR A 215 20.52 16.82 -3.87
CA TYR A 215 21.75 16.64 -3.08
C TYR A 215 22.54 15.38 -3.48
N LEU A 216 21.98 14.52 -4.33
CA LEU A 216 22.64 13.27 -4.69
C LEU A 216 23.63 13.46 -5.83
N LYS A 217 24.87 13.02 -5.57
CA LYS A 217 25.89 12.88 -6.63
C LYS A 217 25.99 11.39 -7.01
N PRO A 218 25.68 11.03 -8.27
CA PRO A 218 25.82 9.63 -8.70
C PRO A 218 27.27 9.19 -8.59
N ARG A 219 27.49 7.97 -8.11
CA ARG A 219 28.83 7.37 -8.02
C ARG A 219 29.47 7.27 -9.40
N ALA A 220 30.80 7.43 -9.47
CA ALA A 220 31.55 7.15 -10.68
C ALA A 220 31.23 5.75 -11.24
N GLY A 221 31.07 5.63 -12.57
CA GLY A 221 30.73 4.37 -13.23
C GLY A 221 29.23 3.97 -13.14
N TYR A 222 28.37 4.77 -12.51
CA TYR A 222 26.92 4.50 -12.48
C TYR A 222 26.32 4.54 -13.89
N ARG A 223 26.68 5.58 -14.68
CA ARG A 223 26.20 5.75 -16.06
C ARG A 223 26.55 4.53 -16.94
N GLU A 224 27.79 4.05 -16.85
CA GLU A 224 28.28 2.91 -17.64
C GLU A 224 27.56 1.60 -17.27
N ARG A 225 27.33 1.35 -15.98
CA ARG A 225 26.60 0.16 -15.51
C ARG A 225 25.17 0.12 -16.04
N VAL A 226 24.49 1.25 -15.99
CA VAL A 226 23.08 1.33 -16.45
C VAL A 226 23.02 1.26 -17.97
N ALA A 227 23.98 1.88 -18.71
CA ALA A 227 24.04 1.79 -20.16
C ALA A 227 24.22 0.35 -20.65
N ARG A 228 25.16 -0.41 -20.08
CA ARG A 228 25.36 -1.84 -20.40
C ARG A 228 24.12 -2.71 -20.15
N ARG A 229 23.34 -2.39 -19.11
CA ARG A 229 22.11 -3.14 -18.83
C ARG A 229 20.97 -2.75 -19.76
N LYS A 230 20.89 -1.47 -20.16
CA LYS A 230 19.91 -0.98 -21.13
C LYS A 230 20.02 -1.77 -22.43
N GLU A 231 21.22 -2.01 -22.93
CA GLU A 231 21.43 -2.81 -24.13
C GLU A 231 20.87 -4.23 -24.04
N LYS A 232 21.10 -4.92 -22.91
CA LYS A 232 20.56 -6.28 -22.70
C LYS A 232 19.03 -6.28 -22.59
N THR A 233 18.44 -5.24 -22.01
CA THR A 233 17.00 -5.14 -21.76
C THR A 233 16.23 -4.67 -22.99
N VAL A 234 16.88 -3.96 -23.92
CA VAL A 234 16.28 -3.50 -25.20
C VAL A 234 15.73 -4.68 -26.01
N VAL A 235 16.46 -5.80 -26.08
CA VAL A 235 16.00 -6.99 -26.83
C VAL A 235 14.70 -7.55 -26.25
N PHE A 236 14.61 -7.62 -24.92
CA PHE A 236 13.38 -8.07 -24.24
C PHE A 236 12.22 -7.11 -24.54
N TRP A 237 12.41 -5.80 -24.34
CA TRP A 237 11.36 -4.82 -24.58
C TRP A 237 10.97 -4.74 -26.05
N HIS A 238 11.90 -4.97 -26.98
CA HIS A 238 11.57 -5.05 -28.40
C HIS A 238 10.65 -6.24 -28.70
N ARG A 239 10.86 -7.39 -28.03
CA ARG A 239 9.94 -8.54 -28.14
C ARG A 239 8.58 -8.24 -27.55
N VAL A 240 8.52 -7.60 -26.37
CA VAL A 240 7.25 -7.16 -25.76
C VAL A 240 6.51 -6.17 -26.65
N ALA A 241 7.24 -5.22 -27.26
CA ALA A 241 6.68 -4.25 -28.20
C ALA A 241 6.09 -4.89 -29.48
N LEU A 242 6.40 -6.16 -29.80
CA LEU A 242 5.75 -6.86 -30.91
C LEU A 242 4.23 -7.02 -30.73
N VAL A 243 3.76 -6.95 -29.47
CA VAL A 243 2.32 -6.94 -29.13
C VAL A 243 1.58 -5.76 -29.77
N THR A 244 2.27 -4.64 -30.03
CA THR A 244 1.70 -3.47 -30.68
C THR A 244 1.58 -3.60 -32.21
N ARG A 245 2.09 -4.71 -32.78
CA ARG A 245 1.91 -4.96 -34.23
C ARG A 245 0.42 -5.09 -34.57
N PRO A 246 -0.06 -4.51 -35.71
CA PRO A 246 -1.48 -4.40 -36.01
C PRO A 246 -2.25 -5.71 -35.94
N ARG A 247 -1.63 -6.83 -36.34
CA ARG A 247 -2.29 -8.17 -36.31
C ARG A 247 -2.49 -8.68 -34.89
N LEU A 248 -1.46 -8.58 -34.02
CA LEU A 248 -1.52 -9.02 -32.63
C LEU A 248 -2.40 -8.07 -31.80
N ALA A 249 -2.28 -6.76 -32.01
CA ALA A 249 -3.11 -5.77 -31.34
C ALA A 249 -4.61 -6.00 -31.61
N LYS A 250 -4.99 -6.25 -32.89
CA LYS A 250 -6.39 -6.58 -33.23
C LYS A 250 -6.85 -7.85 -32.53
N GLY A 251 -6.02 -8.91 -32.48
CA GLY A 251 -6.35 -10.15 -31.76
C GLY A 251 -6.58 -9.92 -30.26
N LEU A 252 -5.72 -9.12 -29.62
CA LEU A 252 -5.86 -8.77 -28.20
C LEU A 252 -7.11 -7.93 -27.92
N VAL A 253 -7.45 -6.98 -28.78
CA VAL A 253 -8.68 -6.18 -28.66
C VAL A 253 -9.90 -7.10 -28.78
N ILE A 254 -9.92 -8.03 -29.74
CA ILE A 254 -11.02 -8.99 -29.90
C ILE A 254 -11.15 -9.87 -28.66
N VAL A 255 -10.04 -10.45 -28.16
CA VAL A 255 -10.05 -11.27 -26.93
C VAL A 255 -10.53 -10.45 -25.73
N GLY A 256 -10.03 -9.21 -25.57
CA GLY A 256 -10.48 -8.32 -24.50
C GLY A 256 -11.98 -8.00 -24.57
N THR A 257 -12.49 -7.75 -25.78
CA THR A 257 -13.93 -7.50 -25.99
C THR A 257 -14.76 -8.74 -25.68
N ILE A 258 -14.31 -9.94 -26.09
CA ILE A 258 -14.99 -11.19 -25.78
C ILE A 258 -15.02 -11.43 -24.27
N LEU A 259 -13.90 -11.29 -23.57
CA LEU A 259 -13.83 -11.43 -22.11
C LEU A 259 -14.69 -10.40 -21.38
N PHE A 260 -14.75 -9.17 -21.89
CA PHE A 260 -15.61 -8.12 -21.35
C PHE A 260 -17.11 -8.52 -21.48
N VAL A 261 -17.53 -9.00 -22.66
CA VAL A 261 -18.92 -9.43 -22.88
C VAL A 261 -19.26 -10.65 -22.01
N LEU A 262 -18.36 -11.65 -21.93
CA LEU A 262 -18.56 -12.84 -21.08
C LEU A 262 -18.53 -12.54 -19.56
N GLY A 263 -17.99 -11.42 -19.15
CA GLY A 263 -17.99 -11.00 -17.74
C GLY A 263 -19.26 -10.23 -17.33
N PHE A 264 -20.19 -10.01 -18.25
CA PHE A 264 -21.48 -9.39 -17.98
C PHE A 264 -22.63 -10.42 -17.79
N ASP A 265 -22.36 -11.71 -18.05
CA ASP A 265 -23.24 -12.82 -17.75
C ASP A 265 -22.87 -13.43 -16.38
#